data_0834a0de01b2563122171747aad38e96
#
_entry.id   0834a0de01b2563122171747aad38e96
#
_cell.length_a   1.000
_cell.length_b   1.000
_cell.length_c   1.000
_cell.angle_alpha   90.00
_cell.angle_beta   90.00
_cell.angle_gamma   90.00
#
_symmetry.space_group_name_H-M   'P 1'
#
loop_
_entity.id
_entity.type
_entity.pdbx_description
1 polymer ?
#
loop_
_entity_poly.entity_id
_entity_poly.type
_entity_poly.pdbx_seq_one_letter_code
_entity_poly.pdbx_strand_id
1 'polypeptide(L)'
;MNIIINSEEFVRHLNIVIGVVDRKQTMPILGNILITGKSGEITITSSDLEVQISSTFKANISEDFAITLPGRKLFDILRSLTNKDIEVKVDKETVVLKTENSKFSLQQLPANEFPLFEEATSDQTFSVSQTELSTLFNKTQF
;
A
#
# COMPACT_ATOMS: atom_id res chain seq x y z
N MET A 1 12.87 -13.42 -4.49
CA MET A 1 11.78 -13.00 -5.39
C MET A 1 12.18 -11.73 -6.11
N ASN A 2 11.80 -11.60 -7.39
CA ASN A 2 12.11 -10.42 -8.21
C ASN A 2 10.87 -10.04 -9.02
N ILE A 3 10.46 -8.76 -8.96
CA ILE A 3 9.25 -8.26 -9.63
C ILE A 3 9.60 -6.96 -10.35
N ILE A 4 9.03 -6.72 -11.53
CA ILE A 4 9.14 -5.45 -12.24
C ILE A 4 7.79 -4.74 -12.15
N ILE A 5 7.80 -3.51 -11.65
CA ILE A 5 6.61 -2.68 -11.45
C ILE A 5 6.85 -1.31 -12.07
N ASN A 6 5.84 -0.79 -12.77
CA ASN A 6 5.88 0.59 -13.25
C ASN A 6 5.71 1.58 -12.10
N SER A 7 6.62 2.55 -11.99
CA SER A 7 6.63 3.52 -10.88
C SER A 7 5.40 4.41 -10.82
N GLU A 8 4.87 4.85 -11.96
CA GLU A 8 3.68 5.72 -11.99
C GLU A 8 2.43 5.00 -11.50
N GLU A 9 2.24 3.76 -11.95
CA GLU A 9 1.11 2.95 -11.51
C GLU A 9 1.19 2.69 -10.01
N PHE A 10 2.38 2.35 -9.53
CA PHE A 10 2.61 2.12 -8.10
C PHE A 10 2.36 3.39 -7.27
N VAL A 11 2.90 4.55 -7.70
CA VAL A 11 2.67 5.84 -7.03
C VAL A 11 1.19 6.20 -6.99
N ARG A 12 0.45 5.98 -8.08
CA ARG A 12 -0.99 6.27 -8.13
C ARG A 12 -1.76 5.51 -7.05
N HIS A 13 -1.51 4.19 -6.92
CA HIS A 13 -2.16 3.36 -5.91
C HIS A 13 -1.66 3.66 -4.50
N LEU A 14 -0.37 3.93 -4.35
CA LEU A 14 0.22 4.32 -3.08
C LEU A 14 -0.36 5.65 -2.56
N ASN A 15 -0.63 6.60 -3.46
CA ASN A 15 -1.23 7.89 -3.10
C ASN A 15 -2.64 7.76 -2.49
N ILE A 16 -3.38 6.70 -2.85
CA ILE A 16 -4.70 6.41 -2.27
C ILE A 16 -4.57 6.02 -0.79
N VAL A 17 -3.58 5.20 -0.46
CA VAL A 17 -3.46 4.59 0.88
C VAL A 17 -2.58 5.39 1.84
N ILE A 18 -1.68 6.24 1.32
CA ILE A 18 -0.64 6.90 2.13
C ILE A 18 -1.19 7.88 3.17
N GLY A 19 -2.42 8.36 2.98
CA GLY A 19 -3.08 9.30 3.90
C GLY A 19 -3.26 8.76 5.31
N VAL A 20 -3.42 7.45 5.46
CA VAL A 20 -3.59 6.77 6.76
C VAL A 20 -2.26 6.53 7.47
N VAL A 21 -1.14 6.51 6.72
CA VAL A 21 0.19 6.30 7.32
C VAL A 21 0.65 7.57 8.04
N ASP A 22 0.59 7.57 9.36
CA ASP A 22 1.09 8.69 10.17
C ASP A 22 2.60 8.55 10.46
N ARG A 23 3.24 9.70 10.75
CA ARG A 23 4.66 9.79 11.12
C ARG A 23 4.92 9.48 12.60
N LYS A 24 3.91 9.58 13.45
CA LYS A 24 4.00 9.43 14.91
C LYS A 24 3.22 8.24 15.43
N GLN A 25 3.36 7.09 14.78
CA GLN A 25 2.70 5.87 15.23
C GLN A 25 3.32 5.33 16.52
N THR A 26 2.48 4.90 17.43
CA THR A 26 2.89 4.19 18.66
C THR A 26 3.44 2.80 18.36
N MET A 27 2.96 2.19 17.29
CA MET A 27 3.42 0.89 16.79
C MET A 27 4.21 1.07 15.48
N PRO A 28 5.48 0.66 15.40
CA PRO A 28 6.32 0.84 14.20
C PRO A 28 5.71 0.25 12.92
N ILE A 29 4.98 -0.86 13.03
CA ILE A 29 4.35 -1.54 11.89
C ILE A 29 3.29 -0.67 11.19
N LEU A 30 2.62 0.24 11.90
CA LEU A 30 1.63 1.17 11.34
C LEU A 30 2.27 2.30 10.51
N GLY A 31 3.58 2.52 10.66
CA GLY A 31 4.36 3.38 9.77
C GLY A 31 4.67 2.71 8.42
N ASN A 32 4.46 1.40 8.33
CA ASN A 32 4.61 0.62 7.12
C ASN A 32 3.28 0.51 6.35
N ILE A 33 3.38 0.12 5.11
CA ILE A 33 2.27 -0.40 4.30
C ILE A 33 2.50 -1.89 4.08
N LEU A 34 1.42 -2.64 4.02
CA LEU A 34 1.44 -4.04 3.61
C LEU A 34 1.27 -4.09 2.08
N ILE A 35 2.13 -4.83 1.42
CA ILE A 35 2.07 -5.09 -0.02
C ILE A 35 1.96 -6.58 -0.23
N THR A 36 0.85 -7.03 -0.79
CA THR A 36 0.63 -8.43 -1.12
C THR A 36 0.53 -8.61 -2.62
N GLY A 37 1.15 -9.66 -3.13
CA GLY A 37 0.99 -10.10 -4.52
C GLY A 37 0.32 -11.45 -4.55
N LYS A 38 -0.79 -11.56 -5.27
CA LYS A 38 -1.54 -12.80 -5.41
C LYS A 38 -2.30 -12.82 -6.74
N SER A 39 -2.24 -13.97 -7.43
CA SER A 39 -3.05 -14.22 -8.65
C SER A 39 -2.90 -13.15 -9.75
N GLY A 40 -1.72 -12.55 -9.91
CA GLY A 40 -1.48 -11.53 -10.93
C GLY A 40 -1.90 -10.11 -10.52
N GLU A 41 -2.18 -9.89 -9.25
CA GLU A 41 -2.55 -8.59 -8.69
C GLU A 41 -1.66 -8.22 -7.51
N ILE A 42 -1.36 -6.94 -7.38
CA ILE A 42 -0.72 -6.37 -6.19
C ILE A 42 -1.75 -5.54 -5.44
N THR A 43 -1.90 -5.82 -4.16
CA THR A 43 -2.70 -5.03 -3.23
C THR A 43 -1.80 -4.31 -2.24
N ILE A 44 -2.01 -3.01 -2.10
CA ILE A 44 -1.34 -2.15 -1.12
C ILE A 44 -2.34 -1.78 -0.04
N THR A 45 -2.01 -2.03 1.22
CA THR A 45 -2.87 -1.74 2.36
C THR A 45 -2.15 -0.89 3.40
N SER A 46 -2.82 0.12 3.92
CA SER A 46 -2.42 0.89 5.10
C SER A 46 -3.49 0.82 6.18
N SER A 47 -3.09 0.96 7.44
CA SER A 47 -4.01 0.95 8.58
C SER A 47 -3.44 1.80 9.72
N ASP A 48 -4.33 2.44 10.48
CA ASP A 48 -4.01 3.12 11.75
C ASP A 48 -4.80 2.52 12.93
N LEU A 49 -5.40 1.35 12.76
CA LEU A 49 -6.31 0.62 13.65
C LEU A 49 -7.74 1.16 13.71
N GLU A 50 -8.02 2.34 13.18
CA GLU A 50 -9.36 2.91 13.06
C GLU A 50 -9.85 2.89 11.61
N VAL A 51 -8.91 3.11 10.68
CA VAL A 51 -9.18 3.13 9.23
C VAL A 51 -8.22 2.19 8.55
N GLN A 52 -8.73 1.35 7.65
CA GLN A 52 -7.93 0.57 6.72
C GLN A 52 -8.30 0.96 5.29
N ILE A 53 -7.29 1.24 4.48
CA ILE A 53 -7.45 1.52 3.05
C ILE A 53 -6.61 0.54 2.24
N SER A 54 -7.23 -0.09 1.25
CA SER A 54 -6.56 -0.97 0.30
C SER A 54 -6.76 -0.49 -1.13
N SER A 55 -5.75 -0.67 -1.95
CA SER A 55 -5.80 -0.38 -3.39
C SER A 55 -5.11 -1.47 -4.17
N THR A 56 -5.77 -1.99 -5.22
CA THR A 56 -5.32 -3.14 -6.00
C THR A 56 -5.08 -2.77 -7.45
N PHE A 57 -4.04 -3.32 -8.05
CA PHE A 57 -3.73 -3.18 -9.48
C PHE A 57 -3.12 -4.47 -10.04
N LYS A 58 -3.21 -4.64 -11.35
CA LYS A 58 -2.65 -5.80 -12.05
C LYS A 58 -1.14 -5.68 -12.18
N ALA A 59 -0.43 -6.77 -11.93
CA ALA A 59 1.01 -6.84 -12.09
C ALA A 59 1.45 -8.25 -12.50
N ASN A 60 2.55 -8.33 -13.23
CA ASN A 60 3.12 -9.62 -13.59
C ASN A 60 3.97 -10.15 -12.42
N ILE A 61 3.36 -10.99 -11.59
CA ILE A 61 3.99 -11.64 -10.44
C ILE A 61 4.18 -13.12 -10.72
N SER A 62 5.34 -13.66 -10.36
CA SER A 62 5.69 -15.08 -10.57
C SER A 62 5.30 -15.99 -9.41
N GLU A 63 5.15 -15.44 -8.22
CA GLU A 63 4.84 -16.17 -6.99
C GLU A 63 4.11 -15.25 -6.01
N ASP A 64 3.25 -15.81 -5.17
CA ASP A 64 2.54 -15.07 -4.13
C ASP A 64 3.52 -14.56 -3.08
N PHE A 65 3.30 -13.34 -2.57
CA PHE A 65 4.14 -12.72 -1.55
C PHE A 65 3.37 -11.78 -0.64
N ALA A 66 3.95 -11.52 0.53
CA ALA A 66 3.52 -10.47 1.45
C ALA A 66 4.76 -9.81 2.08
N ILE A 67 4.85 -8.50 1.99
CA ILE A 67 5.93 -7.69 2.53
C ILE A 67 5.39 -6.42 3.18
N THR A 68 6.12 -5.85 4.12
CA THR A 68 5.81 -4.53 4.66
C THR A 68 6.96 -3.57 4.42
N LEU A 69 6.65 -2.34 4.02
CA LEU A 69 7.66 -1.30 3.77
C LEU A 69 7.26 0.02 4.41
N PRO A 70 8.24 0.84 4.86
CA PRO A 70 7.97 2.18 5.38
C PRO A 70 7.24 3.04 4.34
N GLY A 71 5.94 3.29 4.57
CA GLY A 71 5.03 3.84 3.56
C GLY A 71 5.48 5.20 3.04
N ARG A 72 5.77 6.15 3.93
CA ARG A 72 6.21 7.51 3.54
C ARG A 72 7.54 7.49 2.78
N LYS A 73 8.52 6.72 3.24
CA LYS A 73 9.81 6.59 2.55
C LYS A 73 9.67 6.00 1.16
N LEU A 74 8.88 4.94 1.03
CA LEU A 74 8.61 4.33 -0.25
C LEU A 74 7.93 5.34 -1.20
N PHE A 75 6.94 6.07 -0.71
CA PHE A 75 6.24 7.08 -1.50
C PHE A 75 7.19 8.18 -2.01
N ASP A 76 8.06 8.72 -1.15
CA ASP A 76 9.02 9.76 -1.51
C ASP A 76 10.04 9.25 -2.55
N ILE A 77 10.53 8.01 -2.39
CA ILE A 77 11.43 7.36 -3.36
C ILE A 77 10.72 7.23 -4.71
N LEU A 78 9.54 6.64 -4.73
CA LEU A 78 8.83 6.35 -5.97
C LEU A 78 8.43 7.63 -6.73
N ARG A 79 8.05 8.70 -6.02
CA ARG A 79 7.78 10.02 -6.63
C ARG A 79 8.99 10.63 -7.30
N SER A 80 10.19 10.33 -6.83
CA SER A 80 11.44 10.80 -7.45
C SER A 80 11.83 10.03 -8.72
N LEU A 81 11.20 8.87 -8.94
CA LEU A 81 11.50 7.93 -10.02
C LEU A 81 10.41 7.97 -11.10
N THR A 82 10.17 9.13 -11.71
CA THR A 82 9.13 9.28 -12.74
C THR A 82 9.38 8.40 -13.97
N ASN A 83 8.32 7.73 -14.45
CA ASN A 83 8.25 6.95 -15.70
C ASN A 83 9.30 5.84 -15.87
N LYS A 84 9.65 5.14 -14.80
CA LYS A 84 10.63 4.05 -14.85
C LYS A 84 10.06 2.75 -14.32
N ASP A 85 10.44 1.67 -14.97
CA ASP A 85 10.26 0.35 -14.40
C ASP A 85 11.24 0.15 -13.25
N ILE A 86 10.74 -0.37 -12.16
CA ILE A 86 11.48 -0.62 -10.93
C ILE A 86 11.57 -2.13 -10.73
N GLU A 87 12.78 -2.62 -10.63
CA GLU A 87 13.06 -3.98 -10.19
C GLU A 87 12.97 -4.01 -8.65
N VAL A 88 12.02 -4.79 -8.13
CA VAL A 88 11.83 -5.00 -6.69
C VAL A 88 12.37 -6.37 -6.32
N LYS A 89 13.44 -6.40 -5.52
CA LYS A 89 14.03 -7.63 -4.99
C LYS A 89 13.68 -7.76 -3.51
N VAL A 90 13.01 -8.84 -3.16
CA VAL A 90 12.62 -9.14 -1.79
C VAL A 90 13.57 -10.17 -1.21
N ASP A 91 14.19 -9.84 -0.09
CA ASP A 91 14.98 -10.71 0.78
C ASP A 91 14.30 -10.81 2.15
N LYS A 92 14.84 -11.60 3.08
CA LYS A 92 14.21 -11.90 4.39
C LYS A 92 13.93 -10.65 5.24
N GLU A 93 14.85 -9.70 5.28
CA GLU A 93 14.76 -8.50 6.14
C GLU A 93 14.74 -7.19 5.36
N THR A 94 15.04 -7.25 4.07
CA THR A 94 15.19 -6.06 3.24
C THR A 94 14.51 -6.21 1.89
N VAL A 95 14.02 -5.10 1.39
CA VAL A 95 13.55 -4.97 0.01
C VAL A 95 14.41 -3.95 -0.72
N VAL A 96 14.94 -4.35 -1.86
CA VAL A 96 15.77 -3.51 -2.71
C VAL A 96 14.95 -3.06 -3.91
N LEU A 97 14.83 -1.76 -4.06
CA LEU A 97 14.26 -1.10 -5.25
C LEU A 97 15.43 -0.68 -6.14
N LYS A 98 15.46 -1.13 -7.38
CA LYS A 98 16.52 -0.84 -8.31
C LYS A 98 15.95 -0.27 -9.62
N THR A 99 16.56 0.79 -10.10
CA THR A 99 16.40 1.34 -11.44
C THR A 99 17.75 1.30 -12.17
N GLU A 100 17.80 1.76 -13.42
CA GLU A 100 19.07 1.84 -14.17
C GLU A 100 20.18 2.59 -13.40
N ASN A 101 19.83 3.68 -12.73
CA ASN A 101 20.79 4.61 -12.13
C ASN A 101 20.73 4.71 -10.60
N SER A 102 19.80 3.99 -9.95
CA SER A 102 19.56 4.13 -8.51
C SER A 102 19.25 2.80 -7.85
N LYS A 103 19.70 2.67 -6.59
CA LYS A 103 19.41 1.52 -5.75
C LYS A 103 19.04 2.01 -4.36
N PHE A 104 17.87 1.57 -3.88
CA PHE A 104 17.38 1.87 -2.54
C PHE A 104 17.18 0.56 -1.79
N SER A 105 17.59 0.52 -0.52
CA SER A 105 17.35 -0.61 0.37
C SER A 105 16.45 -0.17 1.52
N LEU A 106 15.32 -0.84 1.68
CA LEU A 106 14.35 -0.57 2.73
C LEU A 106 14.26 -1.80 3.64
N GLN A 107 14.25 -1.58 4.94
CA GLN A 107 13.97 -2.65 5.90
C GLN A 107 12.48 -2.95 5.92
N GLN A 108 12.14 -4.23 6.03
CA GLN A 108 10.77 -4.68 6.21
C GLN A 108 10.55 -5.21 7.63
N LEU A 109 9.32 -5.17 8.07
CA LEU A 109 8.84 -5.86 9.26
C LEU A 109 8.03 -7.09 8.83
N PRO A 110 7.88 -8.10 9.69
CA PRO A 110 7.12 -9.30 9.35
C PRO A 110 5.68 -8.97 8.93
N ALA A 111 5.28 -9.43 7.74
CA ALA A 111 3.97 -9.11 7.18
C ALA A 111 2.80 -9.69 8.01
N ASN A 112 3.03 -10.80 8.72
CA ASN A 112 2.05 -11.41 9.61
C ASN A 112 1.78 -10.61 10.90
N GLU A 113 2.61 -9.61 11.21
CA GLU A 113 2.39 -8.68 12.31
C GLU A 113 1.57 -7.45 11.90
N PHE A 114 1.32 -7.28 10.58
CA PHE A 114 0.53 -6.14 10.11
C PHE A 114 -0.94 -6.32 10.49
N PRO A 115 -1.55 -5.36 11.24
CA PRO A 115 -2.92 -5.49 11.72
C PRO A 115 -3.90 -5.27 10.56
N LEU A 116 -4.51 -6.34 10.09
CA LEU A 116 -5.61 -6.30 9.14
C LEU A 116 -6.94 -6.36 9.88
N PHE A 117 -7.91 -5.60 9.40
CA PHE A 117 -9.29 -5.76 9.85
C PHE A 117 -9.86 -7.07 9.28
N GLU A 118 -10.52 -7.81 10.13
CA GLU A 118 -11.34 -8.92 9.66
C GLU A 118 -12.50 -8.37 8.82
N GLU A 119 -12.77 -9.01 7.69
CA GLU A 119 -13.94 -8.66 6.88
C GLU A 119 -15.21 -8.89 7.71
N ALA A 120 -15.90 -7.78 8.00
CA ALA A 120 -17.18 -7.88 8.69
C ALA A 120 -18.19 -8.59 7.80
N THR A 121 -18.67 -9.74 8.22
CA THR A 121 -19.82 -10.38 7.59
C THR A 121 -21.05 -9.57 7.98
N SER A 122 -21.60 -8.81 7.04
CA SER A 122 -22.83 -8.04 7.26
C SER A 122 -24.02 -8.74 6.62
N ASP A 123 -25.06 -8.98 7.40
CA ASP A 123 -26.33 -9.53 6.91
C ASP A 123 -27.16 -8.46 6.16
N GLN A 124 -26.76 -7.19 6.23
CA GLN A 124 -27.48 -6.09 5.60
C GLN A 124 -26.52 -5.21 4.78
N THR A 125 -26.87 -5.03 3.52
CA THR A 125 -26.16 -4.13 2.60
C THR A 125 -27.14 -3.14 2.00
N PHE A 126 -26.70 -1.89 1.82
CA PHE A 126 -27.45 -0.88 1.08
C PHE A 126 -26.52 -0.16 0.11
N SER A 127 -27.10 0.38 -0.96
CA SER A 127 -26.37 1.17 -1.94
C SER A 127 -26.83 2.62 -1.89
N VAL A 128 -25.88 3.53 -1.93
CA VAL A 128 -26.11 4.97 -1.99
C VAL A 128 -25.18 5.58 -3.04
N SER A 129 -25.66 6.61 -3.76
CA SER A 129 -24.79 7.27 -4.73
C SER A 129 -23.67 8.04 -4.02
N GLN A 130 -22.47 8.03 -4.60
CA GLN A 130 -21.32 8.78 -4.07
C GLN A 130 -21.63 10.26 -3.89
N THR A 131 -22.36 10.85 -4.83
CA THR A 131 -22.73 12.27 -4.81
C THR A 131 -23.66 12.61 -3.64
N GLU A 132 -24.65 11.76 -3.36
CA GLU A 132 -25.56 11.93 -2.24
C GLU A 132 -24.84 11.79 -0.91
N LEU A 133 -24.02 10.75 -0.77
CA LEU A 133 -23.22 10.51 0.43
C LEU A 133 -22.26 11.67 0.71
N SER A 134 -21.55 12.16 -0.32
CA SER A 134 -20.66 13.32 -0.22
C SER A 134 -21.42 14.58 0.21
N THR A 135 -22.62 14.78 -0.32
CA THR A 135 -23.49 15.92 0.05
C THR A 135 -23.91 15.84 1.51
N LEU A 136 -24.26 14.65 2.00
CA LEU A 136 -24.63 14.45 3.40
C LEU A 136 -23.47 14.75 4.34
N PHE A 137 -22.27 14.23 4.04
CA PHE A 137 -21.08 14.52 4.84
C PHE A 137 -20.74 16.01 4.86
N ASN A 138 -20.78 16.69 3.70
CA ASN A 138 -20.49 18.12 3.64
C ASN A 138 -21.48 18.99 4.43
N LYS A 139 -22.75 18.54 4.56
CA LYS A 139 -23.77 19.23 5.37
C LYS A 139 -23.63 19.01 6.88
N THR A 140 -22.91 17.99 7.30
CA THR A 140 -22.74 17.60 8.71
C THR A 140 -21.34 17.87 9.25
N GLN A 141 -20.41 18.24 8.40
CA GLN A 141 -19.03 18.58 8.76
C GLN A 141 -18.98 20.08 9.17
N PHE A 142 -18.86 20.34 10.45
CA PHE A 142 -18.72 21.69 11.01
C PHE A 142 -17.26 21.99 11.36
#